data_4cf87e8526c7e6b345eed2d462dc8ac5
#
_entry.id   4cf87e8526c7e6b345eed2d462dc8ac5
#
_cell.length_a   1.000
_cell.length_b   1.000
_cell.length_c   1.000
_cell.angle_alpha   90.00
_cell.angle_beta   90.00
_cell.angle_gamma   90.00
#
_symmetry.space_group_name_H-M   'P 1'
#
loop_
_entity.id
_entity.type
_entity.pdbx_description
1 polymer ?
#
loop_
_entity_poly.entity_id
_entity_poly.type
_entity_poly.pdbx_seq_one_letter_code
_entity_poly.pdbx_strand_id
1 'polypeptide(L)'
;MGGVRVLLIEDDHTIAEPLVEGLGHFGLTVQHVGTGAEGLRGPYGDVVLLDLGLPDIDGIDVCRGIRGVSEVPIIVLSARGEEADRVLGLELGADDYLAKPFSMRELVARIRAVTRRSQRVSGGGEFATADAYPTYPAQPVVPANVYPSTPEPVYSPVPPPSQPPAATGPLVVDRRTRQVWVGDDAVVLTPKEFDLLALLTEDPGAVYSRQQILDRVWDPHYQGPTKTLDVHVATLRRKLGNPAWIRTLRGVGFRLAVQTQPQPQPQPQPQPQAQSQPYPPAQAPTPAYDWTAAR
;
A
#
# COMPACT_ATOMS: atom_id res chain seq x y z
N MET A 1 -13.23 -6.28 -21.09
CA MET A 1 -12.50 -5.82 -19.92
C MET A 1 -13.53 -5.31 -18.94
N GLY A 2 -13.67 -5.92 -17.75
CA GLY A 2 -14.65 -5.47 -16.76
C GLY A 2 -14.20 -4.14 -16.18
N GLY A 3 -15.13 -3.14 -16.13
CA GLY A 3 -14.87 -1.86 -15.47
C GLY A 3 -14.63 -2.05 -13.96
N VAL A 4 -13.93 -1.11 -13.30
CA VAL A 4 -13.75 -1.10 -11.85
C VAL A 4 -15.11 -0.99 -11.17
N ARG A 5 -15.38 -1.88 -10.21
CA ARG A 5 -16.62 -1.93 -9.44
C ARG A 5 -16.42 -1.18 -8.13
N VAL A 6 -17.30 -0.23 -7.88
CA VAL A 6 -17.28 0.65 -6.71
C VAL A 6 -18.49 0.32 -5.83
N LEU A 7 -18.27 0.09 -4.53
CA LEU A 7 -19.33 0.13 -3.53
C LEU A 7 -19.35 1.54 -2.92
N LEU A 8 -20.44 2.27 -3.11
CA LEU A 8 -20.67 3.59 -2.50
C LEU A 8 -21.61 3.42 -1.30
N ILE A 9 -21.14 3.80 -0.11
CA ILE A 9 -21.91 3.81 1.14
C ILE A 9 -22.12 5.27 1.53
N GLU A 10 -23.31 5.81 1.25
CA GLU A 10 -23.68 7.22 1.42
C GLU A 10 -25.20 7.29 1.63
N ASP A 11 -25.66 7.91 2.71
CA ASP A 11 -27.10 8.01 3.03
C ASP A 11 -27.79 9.18 2.32
N ASP A 12 -27.05 10.24 2.00
CA ASP A 12 -27.59 11.41 1.31
C ASP A 12 -27.71 11.16 -0.20
N HIS A 13 -28.94 10.89 -0.66
CA HIS A 13 -29.24 10.70 -2.09
C HIS A 13 -28.84 11.89 -2.95
N THR A 14 -28.83 13.12 -2.40
CA THR A 14 -28.42 14.31 -3.16
C THR A 14 -26.91 14.33 -3.47
N ILE A 15 -26.14 13.54 -2.73
CA ILE A 15 -24.72 13.30 -2.95
C ILE A 15 -24.50 12.00 -3.75
N ALA A 16 -25.23 10.95 -3.40
CA ALA A 16 -25.06 9.63 -3.99
C ALA A 16 -25.42 9.58 -5.48
N GLU A 17 -26.55 10.15 -5.88
CA GLU A 17 -27.02 10.11 -7.28
C GLU A 17 -26.02 10.77 -8.25
N PRO A 18 -25.53 12.02 -8.02
CA PRO A 18 -24.51 12.63 -8.86
C PRO A 18 -23.18 11.84 -8.87
N LEU A 19 -22.83 11.16 -7.76
CA LEU A 19 -21.64 10.33 -7.72
C LEU A 19 -21.80 9.08 -8.58
N VAL A 20 -22.94 8.39 -8.50
CA VAL A 20 -23.23 7.20 -9.31
C VAL A 20 -23.19 7.55 -10.80
N GLU A 21 -23.88 8.63 -11.20
CA GLU A 21 -23.91 9.08 -12.59
C GLU A 21 -22.51 9.51 -13.07
N GLY A 22 -21.84 10.37 -12.28
CA GLY A 22 -20.53 10.90 -12.62
C GLY A 22 -19.48 9.81 -12.76
N LEU A 23 -19.41 8.86 -11.82
CA LEU A 23 -18.49 7.72 -11.89
C LEU A 23 -18.79 6.80 -13.07
N GLY A 24 -20.09 6.63 -13.39
CA GLY A 24 -20.54 5.88 -14.58
C GLY A 24 -19.98 6.48 -15.88
N HIS A 25 -19.95 7.80 -16.02
CA HIS A 25 -19.37 8.49 -17.17
C HIS A 25 -17.84 8.24 -17.32
N PHE A 26 -17.15 7.91 -16.24
CA PHE A 26 -15.75 7.51 -16.26
C PHE A 26 -15.53 6.00 -16.45
N GLY A 27 -16.61 5.22 -16.75
CA GLY A 27 -16.54 3.78 -17.02
C GLY A 27 -16.45 2.92 -15.77
N LEU A 28 -16.83 3.46 -14.60
CA LEU A 28 -16.89 2.73 -13.35
C LEU A 28 -18.31 2.18 -13.13
N THR A 29 -18.43 0.99 -12.54
CA THR A 29 -19.73 0.41 -12.18
C THR A 29 -19.95 0.63 -10.69
N VAL A 30 -20.99 1.39 -10.32
CA VAL A 30 -21.26 1.76 -8.93
C VAL A 30 -22.45 0.97 -8.39
N GLN A 31 -22.26 0.32 -7.24
CA GLN A 31 -23.33 -0.16 -6.39
C GLN A 31 -23.48 0.82 -5.22
N HIS A 32 -24.66 1.37 -5.04
CA HIS A 32 -24.95 2.30 -3.96
C HIS A 32 -25.79 1.61 -2.86
N VAL A 33 -25.45 1.90 -1.62
CA VAL A 33 -26.20 1.53 -0.41
C VAL A 33 -26.27 2.72 0.53
N GLY A 34 -27.39 2.90 1.24
CA GLY A 34 -27.67 4.06 2.07
C GLY A 34 -27.35 3.88 3.56
N THR A 35 -26.87 2.69 3.98
CA THR A 35 -26.62 2.39 5.40
C THR A 35 -25.32 1.65 5.62
N GLY A 36 -24.72 1.84 6.79
CA GLY A 36 -23.53 1.12 7.19
C GLY A 36 -23.76 -0.39 7.30
N ALA A 37 -24.93 -0.80 7.78
CA ALA A 37 -25.32 -2.21 7.89
C ALA A 37 -25.39 -2.91 6.52
N GLU A 38 -25.86 -2.23 5.48
CA GLU A 38 -25.85 -2.73 4.11
C GLU A 38 -24.42 -2.80 3.57
N GLY A 39 -23.63 -1.75 3.81
CA GLY A 39 -22.23 -1.68 3.42
C GLY A 39 -21.40 -2.83 3.98
N LEU A 40 -21.61 -3.21 5.22
CA LEU A 40 -20.91 -4.32 5.88
C LEU A 40 -21.20 -5.70 5.26
N ARG A 41 -22.34 -5.87 4.57
CA ARG A 41 -22.70 -7.14 3.93
C ARG A 41 -21.94 -7.41 2.63
N GLY A 42 -21.37 -6.37 2.01
CA GLY A 42 -20.78 -6.50 0.67
C GLY A 42 -21.80 -6.80 -0.44
N PRO A 43 -21.34 -7.19 -1.62
CA PRO A 43 -19.96 -7.35 -2.03
C PRO A 43 -19.23 -5.99 -2.17
N TYR A 44 -17.95 -5.95 -1.80
CA TYR A 44 -17.19 -4.67 -1.74
C TYR A 44 -16.69 -4.17 -3.11
N GLY A 45 -16.80 -4.99 -4.15
CA GLY A 45 -16.25 -4.64 -5.46
C GLY A 45 -14.73 -4.57 -5.46
N ASP A 46 -14.21 -3.58 -6.20
CA ASP A 46 -12.76 -3.36 -6.34
C ASP A 46 -12.29 -2.17 -5.48
N VAL A 47 -13.22 -1.33 -5.00
CA VAL A 47 -12.99 -0.21 -4.07
C VAL A 47 -14.29 0.15 -3.35
N VAL A 48 -14.16 0.59 -2.10
CA VAL A 48 -15.26 1.14 -1.29
C VAL A 48 -15.08 2.65 -1.15
N LEU A 49 -16.15 3.40 -1.42
CA LEU A 49 -16.29 4.81 -1.06
C LEU A 49 -17.22 4.87 0.14
N LEU A 50 -16.76 5.44 1.24
CA LEU A 50 -17.45 5.40 2.52
C LEU A 50 -17.65 6.81 3.08
N ASP A 51 -18.89 7.22 3.25
CA ASP A 51 -19.20 8.39 4.09
C ASP A 51 -19.10 8.02 5.58
N LEU A 52 -18.71 8.99 6.41
CA LEU A 52 -18.64 8.80 7.86
C LEU A 52 -19.94 9.17 8.57
N GLY A 53 -20.81 9.96 7.93
CA GLY A 53 -22.02 10.51 8.52
C GLY A 53 -23.25 9.60 8.40
N LEU A 54 -23.09 8.28 8.41
CA LEU A 54 -24.17 7.32 8.21
C LEU A 54 -25.19 7.34 9.38
N PRO A 55 -26.49 7.05 9.12
CA PRO A 55 -27.54 7.18 10.11
C PRO A 55 -27.63 6.04 11.14
N ASP A 56 -27.06 4.89 10.83
CA ASP A 56 -27.25 3.65 11.60
C ASP A 56 -26.00 3.20 12.35
N ILE A 57 -24.81 3.26 11.73
CA ILE A 57 -23.54 2.86 12.30
C ILE A 57 -22.51 3.95 11.99
N ASP A 58 -21.64 4.27 12.96
CA ASP A 58 -20.53 5.20 12.70
C ASP A 58 -19.67 4.69 11.54
N GLY A 59 -19.45 5.52 10.53
CA GLY A 59 -18.67 5.15 9.35
C GLY A 59 -17.26 4.65 9.68
N ILE A 60 -16.70 5.09 10.81
CA ILE A 60 -15.42 4.59 11.34
C ILE A 60 -15.54 3.10 11.72
N ASP A 61 -16.63 2.70 12.36
CA ASP A 61 -16.88 1.30 12.72
C ASP A 61 -17.19 0.45 11.48
N VAL A 62 -17.86 1.03 10.48
CA VAL A 62 -18.04 0.38 9.15
C VAL A 62 -16.68 0.16 8.48
N CYS A 63 -15.79 1.15 8.45
CA CYS A 63 -14.44 1.02 7.92
C CYS A 63 -13.66 -0.12 8.60
N ARG A 64 -13.70 -0.15 9.94
CA ARG A 64 -13.06 -1.20 10.74
C ARG A 64 -13.67 -2.58 10.45
N GLY A 65 -14.98 -2.67 10.36
CA GLY A 65 -15.70 -3.92 10.05
C GLY A 65 -15.33 -4.49 8.68
N ILE A 66 -15.33 -3.65 7.65
CA ILE A 66 -14.89 -4.06 6.30
C ILE A 66 -13.44 -4.52 6.32
N ARG A 67 -12.56 -3.77 6.98
CA ARG A 67 -11.13 -4.10 7.07
C ARG A 67 -10.86 -5.39 7.82
N GLY A 68 -11.72 -5.76 8.77
CA GLY A 68 -11.65 -7.04 9.51
C GLY A 68 -11.85 -8.27 8.63
N VAL A 69 -12.51 -8.15 7.48
CA VAL A 69 -12.88 -9.26 6.60
C VAL A 69 -12.37 -9.12 5.15
N SER A 70 -11.84 -7.95 4.78
CA SER A 70 -11.43 -7.67 3.40
C SER A 70 -10.25 -6.70 3.32
N GLU A 71 -9.38 -6.94 2.34
CA GLU A 71 -8.30 -6.02 1.95
C GLU A 71 -8.71 -5.03 0.85
N VAL A 72 -10.00 -4.95 0.51
CA VAL A 72 -10.49 -4.01 -0.50
C VAL A 72 -10.06 -2.59 -0.17
N PRO A 73 -9.56 -1.79 -1.14
CA PRO A 73 -9.27 -0.39 -0.90
C PRO A 73 -10.48 0.39 -0.41
N ILE A 74 -10.30 1.24 0.61
CA ILE A 74 -11.35 2.09 1.18
C ILE A 74 -10.92 3.54 1.06
N ILE A 75 -11.74 4.37 0.41
CA ILE A 75 -11.60 5.83 0.38
C ILE A 75 -12.73 6.41 1.24
N VAL A 76 -12.36 7.13 2.28
CA VAL A 76 -13.33 7.84 3.11
C VAL A 76 -13.70 9.17 2.45
N LEU A 77 -14.99 9.44 2.33
CA LEU A 77 -15.58 10.72 1.91
C LEU A 77 -16.18 11.39 3.14
N SER A 78 -15.81 12.62 3.49
CA SER A 78 -16.36 13.23 4.69
C SER A 78 -16.46 14.75 4.58
N ALA A 79 -17.56 15.29 5.08
CA ALA A 79 -17.74 16.73 5.29
C ALA A 79 -16.97 17.24 6.53
N ARG A 80 -16.55 16.32 7.41
CA ARG A 80 -15.78 16.64 8.62
C ARG A 80 -14.35 16.97 8.23
N GLY A 81 -14.06 18.26 8.10
CA GLY A 81 -12.72 18.77 7.73
C GLY A 81 -11.71 18.74 8.88
N GLU A 82 -12.07 18.22 10.05
CA GLU A 82 -11.17 18.17 11.20
C GLU A 82 -10.04 17.17 10.96
N GLU A 83 -8.83 17.60 11.27
CA GLU A 83 -7.62 16.79 11.12
C GLU A 83 -7.73 15.49 11.93
N ALA A 84 -8.45 15.53 13.05
CA ALA A 84 -8.71 14.38 13.92
C ALA A 84 -9.50 13.27 13.22
N ASP A 85 -10.58 13.59 12.50
CA ASP A 85 -11.41 12.60 11.81
C ASP A 85 -10.65 11.93 10.65
N ARG A 86 -9.85 12.72 9.94
CA ARG A 86 -8.99 12.19 8.87
C ARG A 86 -7.91 11.26 9.42
N VAL A 87 -7.25 11.65 10.51
CA VAL A 87 -6.25 10.82 11.19
C VAL A 87 -6.90 9.54 11.66
N LEU A 88 -8.08 9.63 12.29
CA LEU A 88 -8.79 8.47 12.80
C LEU A 88 -9.22 7.50 11.70
N GLY A 89 -9.80 7.98 10.60
CA GLY A 89 -10.20 7.14 9.46
C GLY A 89 -9.03 6.37 8.85
N LEU A 90 -7.90 7.04 8.63
CA LEU A 90 -6.68 6.40 8.09
C LEU A 90 -6.02 5.45 9.10
N GLU A 91 -6.02 5.78 10.40
CA GLU A 91 -5.51 4.91 11.46
C GLU A 91 -6.29 3.59 11.59
N LEU A 92 -7.57 3.62 11.25
CA LEU A 92 -8.47 2.46 11.35
C LEU A 92 -8.55 1.63 10.08
N GLY A 93 -7.85 2.02 9.04
CA GLY A 93 -7.65 1.17 7.90
C GLY A 93 -8.11 1.70 6.54
N ALA A 94 -8.57 2.95 6.44
CA ALA A 94 -8.78 3.59 5.15
C ALA A 94 -7.45 3.75 4.40
N ASP A 95 -7.50 3.60 3.08
CA ASP A 95 -6.32 3.75 2.22
C ASP A 95 -6.12 5.20 1.79
N ASP A 96 -7.22 5.96 1.69
CA ASP A 96 -7.21 7.39 1.39
C ASP A 96 -8.42 8.10 2.00
N TYR A 97 -8.35 9.43 2.02
CA TYR A 97 -9.38 10.30 2.57
C TYR A 97 -9.61 11.49 1.64
N LEU A 98 -10.87 11.81 1.38
CA LEU A 98 -11.28 12.92 0.52
C LEU A 98 -12.31 13.80 1.23
N ALA A 99 -11.94 15.05 1.49
CA ALA A 99 -12.84 16.02 2.13
C ALA A 99 -13.89 16.54 1.14
N LYS A 100 -15.16 16.59 1.54
CA LYS A 100 -16.25 17.27 0.83
C LYS A 100 -16.12 18.80 1.05
N PRO A 101 -16.30 19.66 0.02
CA PRO A 101 -16.58 19.32 -1.36
C PRO A 101 -15.34 18.94 -2.18
N PHE A 102 -15.47 18.00 -3.08
CA PHE A 102 -14.41 17.53 -3.97
C PHE A 102 -14.83 17.52 -5.44
N SER A 103 -13.87 17.47 -6.35
CA SER A 103 -14.17 17.30 -7.77
C SER A 103 -14.28 15.84 -8.18
N MET A 104 -15.15 15.53 -9.16
CA MET A 104 -15.27 14.19 -9.72
C MET A 104 -13.92 13.67 -10.29
N ARG A 105 -13.14 14.57 -10.90
CA ARG A 105 -11.81 14.22 -11.44
C ARG A 105 -10.84 13.79 -10.33
N GLU A 106 -10.87 14.48 -9.19
CA GLU A 106 -10.06 14.13 -8.04
C GLU A 106 -10.46 12.76 -7.48
N LEU A 107 -11.76 12.51 -7.29
CA LEU A 107 -12.25 11.23 -6.82
C LEU A 107 -11.83 10.08 -7.74
N VAL A 108 -12.01 10.24 -9.06
CA VAL A 108 -11.61 9.21 -10.04
C VAL A 108 -10.09 8.97 -10.03
N ALA A 109 -9.27 10.03 -9.89
CA ALA A 109 -7.82 9.87 -9.77
C ALA A 109 -7.44 9.06 -8.54
N ARG A 110 -8.11 9.30 -7.38
CA ARG A 110 -7.88 8.55 -6.14
C ARG A 110 -8.33 7.10 -6.24
N ILE A 111 -9.51 6.83 -6.83
CA ILE A 111 -9.98 5.47 -7.10
C ILE A 111 -8.93 4.70 -7.92
N ARG A 112 -8.44 5.29 -9.01
CA ARG A 112 -7.40 4.68 -9.84
C ARG A 112 -6.11 4.44 -9.06
N ALA A 113 -5.70 5.37 -8.21
CA ALA A 113 -4.51 5.27 -7.40
C ALA A 113 -4.55 4.09 -6.41
N VAL A 114 -5.71 3.85 -5.77
CA VAL A 114 -5.84 2.77 -4.78
C VAL A 114 -6.11 1.41 -5.44
N THR A 115 -6.79 1.35 -6.61
CA THR A 115 -7.17 0.09 -7.27
C THR A 115 -6.08 -0.50 -8.17
N ARG A 116 -5.14 0.31 -8.66
CA ARG A 116 -4.11 -0.14 -9.62
C ARG A 116 -3.27 -1.33 -9.13
N ARG A 117 -3.05 -1.48 -7.83
CA ARG A 117 -2.25 -2.57 -7.26
C ARG A 117 -3.02 -3.85 -7.04
N SER A 118 -4.29 -3.78 -6.71
CA SER A 118 -5.13 -4.98 -6.59
C SER A 118 -5.21 -5.75 -7.92
N GLN A 119 -5.14 -5.04 -9.05
CA GLN A 119 -5.12 -5.65 -10.38
C GLN A 119 -3.76 -6.29 -10.76
N ARG A 120 -2.63 -5.82 -10.19
CA ARG A 120 -1.30 -6.41 -10.46
C ARG A 120 -1.05 -7.73 -9.74
N VAL A 121 -1.74 -8.00 -8.65
CA VAL A 121 -1.61 -9.27 -7.89
C VAL A 121 -2.42 -10.39 -8.54
N SER A 122 -3.47 -10.08 -9.31
CA SER A 122 -4.36 -11.06 -9.94
C SER A 122 -4.01 -11.40 -11.40
N GLY A 123 -3.05 -10.71 -12.02
CA GLY A 123 -2.66 -10.88 -13.42
C GLY A 123 -1.14 -10.84 -13.59
N GLY A 124 -0.51 -12.00 -13.58
CA GLY A 124 0.85 -12.11 -14.10
C GLY A 124 0.82 -11.88 -15.62
N GLY A 125 1.49 -10.85 -16.12
CA GLY A 125 1.72 -10.73 -17.56
C GLY A 125 1.76 -9.29 -18.08
N GLU A 126 2.90 -8.98 -18.68
CA GLU A 126 3.19 -8.01 -19.74
C GLU A 126 3.08 -6.51 -19.46
N PHE A 127 4.25 -5.91 -19.57
CA PHE A 127 4.44 -4.46 -19.69
C PHE A 127 3.76 -3.92 -20.97
N ALA A 128 2.68 -3.19 -20.82
CA ALA A 128 2.16 -2.35 -21.90
C ALA A 128 2.78 -0.95 -21.74
N THR A 129 3.52 -0.58 -22.76
CA THR A 129 4.15 0.73 -22.99
C THR A 129 3.13 1.85 -22.98
N ALA A 130 3.56 2.97 -22.42
CA ALA A 130 2.81 4.22 -22.27
C ALA A 130 2.29 4.74 -23.62
N ASP A 131 0.99 4.96 -23.68
CA ASP A 131 0.38 5.82 -24.69
C ASP A 131 0.32 7.26 -24.18
N ALA A 132 0.65 8.17 -25.10
CA ALA A 132 0.90 9.57 -24.91
C ALA A 132 -0.32 10.32 -24.35
N TYR A 133 -0.11 11.10 -23.27
CA TYR A 133 -1.07 12.06 -22.77
C TYR A 133 -0.95 13.41 -23.51
N PRO A 134 -2.07 14.09 -23.80
CA PRO A 134 -2.01 15.44 -24.34
C PRO A 134 -1.47 16.42 -23.30
N THR A 135 -0.44 17.15 -23.69
CA THR A 135 0.16 18.26 -22.93
C THR A 135 -0.84 19.42 -22.84
N TYR A 136 -1.26 19.78 -21.62
CA TYR A 136 -2.00 20.99 -21.37
C TYR A 136 -1.06 22.14 -21.01
N PRO A 137 -1.30 23.38 -21.48
CA PRO A 137 -0.48 24.54 -21.14
C PRO A 137 -0.63 24.90 -19.65
N ALA A 138 0.48 25.25 -19.02
CA ALA A 138 0.58 25.69 -17.65
C ALA A 138 -0.28 26.93 -17.39
N GLN A 139 -1.15 26.88 -16.37
CA GLN A 139 -1.87 28.04 -15.87
C GLN A 139 -0.97 28.86 -14.93
N PRO A 140 -1.11 30.20 -14.91
CA PRO A 140 -0.28 31.06 -14.08
C PRO A 140 -0.58 30.87 -12.61
N VAL A 141 0.49 30.71 -11.80
CA VAL A 141 0.46 30.68 -10.33
C VAL A 141 0.05 32.06 -9.79
N VAL A 142 -1.10 32.12 -9.13
CA VAL A 142 -1.48 33.28 -8.31
C VAL A 142 -0.73 33.23 -6.96
N PRO A 143 -0.19 34.35 -6.47
CA PRO A 143 0.55 34.36 -5.22
C PRO A 143 -0.35 34.10 -4.01
N ALA A 144 0.18 33.31 -3.06
CA ALA A 144 -0.47 32.96 -1.82
C ALA A 144 -0.83 34.20 -0.99
N ASN A 145 -2.11 34.30 -0.61
CA ASN A 145 -2.60 35.27 0.35
C ASN A 145 -1.96 35.06 1.72
N VAL A 146 -1.37 36.12 2.25
CA VAL A 146 -0.84 36.21 3.61
C VAL A 146 -2.03 36.31 4.57
N TYR A 147 -2.29 35.25 5.35
CA TYR A 147 -3.24 35.30 6.45
C TYR A 147 -2.54 35.84 7.72
N PRO A 148 -3.19 36.75 8.48
CA PRO A 148 -2.64 37.23 9.74
C PRO A 148 -2.62 36.12 10.80
N SER A 149 -1.50 36.03 11.52
CA SER A 149 -1.27 35.07 12.60
C SER A 149 -2.20 35.34 13.77
N THR A 150 -3.11 34.40 14.06
CA THR A 150 -3.84 34.35 15.35
C THR A 150 -2.94 33.75 16.42
N PRO A 151 -2.95 34.25 17.68
CA PRO A 151 -2.12 33.72 18.75
C PRO A 151 -2.53 32.28 19.11
N GLU A 152 -1.54 31.39 19.23
CA GLU A 152 -1.71 30.01 19.66
C GLU A 152 -2.28 29.92 21.08
N PRO A 153 -3.27 29.05 21.35
CA PRO A 153 -3.65 28.73 22.71
C PRO A 153 -2.54 27.93 23.41
N VAL A 154 -2.12 28.41 24.58
CA VAL A 154 -1.14 27.75 25.44
C VAL A 154 -1.77 26.48 25.98
N TYR A 155 -1.44 25.32 25.40
CA TYR A 155 -1.78 24.02 25.92
C TYR A 155 -0.78 23.63 27.02
N SER A 156 -1.27 23.45 28.25
CA SER A 156 -0.53 22.78 29.32
C SER A 156 -0.23 21.34 28.89
N PRO A 157 0.98 20.81 29.08
CA PRO A 157 1.30 19.45 28.66
C PRO A 157 0.53 18.43 29.54
N VAL A 158 -0.41 17.73 28.90
CA VAL A 158 -0.95 16.49 29.44
C VAL A 158 0.19 15.47 29.40
N PRO A 159 0.48 14.74 30.51
CA PRO A 159 1.52 13.73 30.48
C PRO A 159 1.20 12.70 29.39
N PRO A 160 2.18 12.29 28.58
CA PRO A 160 1.95 11.34 27.51
C PRO A 160 1.44 10.03 28.10
N PRO A 161 0.43 9.37 27.45
CA PRO A 161 0.03 8.03 27.84
C PRO A 161 1.26 7.11 27.80
N SER A 162 1.39 6.26 28.82
CA SER A 162 2.49 5.30 28.97
C SER A 162 2.71 4.56 27.65
N GLN A 163 3.86 4.78 27.03
CA GLN A 163 4.21 4.09 25.80
C GLN A 163 4.24 2.58 26.09
N PRO A 164 3.61 1.75 25.24
CA PRO A 164 3.80 0.32 25.36
C PRO A 164 5.30 -0.01 25.25
N PRO A 165 5.78 -1.06 25.94
CA PRO A 165 7.17 -1.43 25.91
C PRO A 165 7.62 -1.56 24.46
N ALA A 166 8.77 -0.96 24.12
CA ALA A 166 9.31 -1.02 22.76
C ALA A 166 9.46 -2.49 22.35
N ALA A 167 8.86 -2.89 21.24
CA ALA A 167 8.99 -4.23 20.73
C ALA A 167 10.47 -4.55 20.49
N THR A 168 10.95 -5.59 21.15
CA THR A 168 12.35 -6.04 21.08
C THR A 168 12.42 -7.27 20.19
N GLY A 169 13.10 -7.15 19.05
CA GLY A 169 13.31 -8.26 18.14
C GLY A 169 13.61 -7.78 16.71
N PRO A 170 14.08 -8.68 15.83
CA PRO A 170 14.30 -8.35 14.43
C PRO A 170 12.96 -8.09 13.72
N LEU A 171 12.96 -7.13 12.81
CA LEU A 171 11.86 -6.90 11.88
C LEU A 171 11.97 -7.89 10.72
N VAL A 172 10.95 -8.70 10.49
CA VAL A 172 10.84 -9.63 9.36
C VAL A 172 9.65 -9.23 8.50
N VAL A 173 9.89 -9.07 7.19
CA VAL A 173 8.84 -8.70 6.21
C VAL A 173 8.81 -9.74 5.10
N ASP A 174 7.77 -10.58 5.10
CA ASP A 174 7.53 -11.52 4.00
C ASP A 174 6.67 -10.85 2.92
N ARG A 175 7.32 -10.47 1.82
CA ARG A 175 6.65 -9.82 0.69
C ARG A 175 5.73 -10.75 -0.09
N ARG A 176 5.98 -12.05 -0.05
CA ARG A 176 5.20 -13.05 -0.78
C ARG A 176 3.86 -13.31 -0.08
N THR A 177 3.88 -13.45 1.24
CA THR A 177 2.67 -13.69 2.05
C THR A 177 2.06 -12.41 2.59
N ARG A 178 2.72 -11.24 2.40
CA ARG A 178 2.34 -9.94 2.97
C ARG A 178 2.24 -9.94 4.49
N GLN A 179 3.09 -10.74 5.14
CA GLN A 179 3.13 -10.86 6.60
C GLN A 179 4.34 -10.13 7.19
N VAL A 180 4.17 -9.61 8.40
CA VAL A 180 5.21 -8.87 9.12
C VAL A 180 5.28 -9.37 10.56
N TRP A 181 6.49 -9.53 11.05
CA TRP A 181 6.77 -9.90 12.44
C TRP A 181 7.80 -8.97 13.06
N VAL A 182 7.66 -8.75 14.37
CA VAL A 182 8.65 -8.09 15.22
C VAL A 182 9.03 -9.06 16.34
N GLY A 183 10.22 -9.65 16.23
CA GLY A 183 10.55 -10.83 17.02
C GLY A 183 9.61 -11.99 16.65
N ASP A 184 8.91 -12.53 17.65
CA ASP A 184 7.94 -13.61 17.50
C ASP A 184 6.48 -13.11 17.30
N ASP A 185 6.26 -11.81 17.41
CA ASP A 185 4.93 -11.21 17.33
C ASP A 185 4.56 -10.85 15.90
N ALA A 186 3.43 -11.38 15.42
CA ALA A 186 2.86 -11.01 14.12
C ALA A 186 2.22 -9.62 14.19
N VAL A 187 2.55 -8.75 13.24
CA VAL A 187 2.02 -7.38 13.15
C VAL A 187 1.01 -7.28 12.02
N VAL A 188 -0.25 -6.98 12.36
CA VAL A 188 -1.32 -6.80 11.37
C VAL A 188 -1.24 -5.40 10.76
N LEU A 189 -0.93 -5.35 9.47
CA LEU A 189 -0.85 -4.12 8.70
C LEU A 189 -1.99 -4.04 7.67
N THR A 190 -2.45 -2.82 7.39
CA THR A 190 -3.32 -2.58 6.24
C THR A 190 -2.53 -2.72 4.93
N PRO A 191 -3.20 -2.87 3.77
CA PRO A 191 -2.50 -2.98 2.48
C PRO A 191 -1.52 -1.84 2.22
N LYS A 192 -1.89 -0.59 2.53
CA LYS A 192 -1.00 0.57 2.34
C LYS A 192 0.14 0.66 3.35
N GLU A 193 -0.10 0.29 4.60
CA GLU A 193 0.97 0.20 5.60
C GLU A 193 1.99 -0.86 5.24
N PHE A 194 1.52 -2.02 4.76
CA PHE A 194 2.42 -3.08 4.28
C PHE A 194 3.24 -2.61 3.08
N ASP A 195 2.60 -2.00 2.08
CA ASP A 195 3.27 -1.50 0.88
C ASP A 195 4.32 -0.43 1.22
N LEU A 196 4.01 0.46 2.16
CA LEU A 196 4.94 1.46 2.68
C LEU A 196 6.15 0.81 3.36
N LEU A 197 5.90 -0.15 4.25
CA LEU A 197 6.97 -0.88 4.93
C LEU A 197 7.82 -1.68 3.94
N ALA A 198 7.19 -2.39 3.01
CA ALA A 198 7.86 -3.15 1.98
C ALA A 198 8.77 -2.25 1.12
N LEU A 199 8.31 -1.04 0.76
CA LEU A 199 9.14 -0.06 0.07
C LEU A 199 10.37 0.33 0.88
N LEU A 200 10.17 0.70 2.16
CA LEU A 200 11.27 1.14 3.04
C LEU A 200 12.28 0.02 3.34
N THR A 201 11.88 -1.24 3.21
CA THR A 201 12.74 -2.42 3.38
C THR A 201 13.44 -2.88 2.09
N GLU A 202 13.22 -2.23 0.94
CA GLU A 202 13.97 -2.53 -0.29
C GLU A 202 15.44 -2.20 -0.15
N ASP A 203 15.73 -1.03 0.46
CA ASP A 203 17.09 -0.58 0.74
C ASP A 203 17.10 0.04 2.15
N PRO A 204 17.36 -0.77 3.20
CA PRO A 204 17.36 -0.31 4.57
C PRO A 204 18.44 0.77 4.79
N GLY A 205 18.04 1.93 5.28
CA GLY A 205 18.91 3.08 5.47
C GLY A 205 18.86 4.11 4.34
N ALA A 206 18.39 3.74 3.15
CA ALA A 206 18.12 4.70 2.08
C ALA A 206 17.00 5.66 2.45
N VAL A 207 17.11 6.88 1.95
CA VAL A 207 16.10 7.93 2.16
C VAL A 207 15.18 7.99 0.95
N TYR A 208 13.89 7.75 1.19
CA TYR A 208 12.85 7.92 0.19
C TYR A 208 12.18 9.28 0.39
N SER A 209 12.12 10.10 -0.66
CA SER A 209 11.36 11.36 -0.60
C SER A 209 9.86 11.08 -0.49
N ARG A 210 9.11 12.08 0.03
CA ARG A 210 7.64 11.97 0.12
C ARG A 210 7.01 11.65 -1.24
N GLN A 211 7.46 12.32 -2.29
CA GLN A 211 6.96 12.11 -3.64
C GLN A 211 7.28 10.68 -4.14
N GLN A 212 8.51 10.21 -3.97
CA GLN A 212 8.88 8.84 -4.33
C GLN A 212 8.01 7.78 -3.63
N ILE A 213 7.69 8.00 -2.34
CA ILE A 213 6.81 7.09 -1.60
C ILE A 213 5.39 7.15 -2.16
N LEU A 214 4.84 8.35 -2.38
CA LEU A 214 3.51 8.51 -2.95
C LEU A 214 3.41 7.87 -4.34
N ASP A 215 4.38 8.11 -5.21
CA ASP A 215 4.44 7.55 -6.56
C ASP A 215 4.50 6.01 -6.56
N ARG A 216 5.23 5.43 -5.60
CA ARG A 216 5.44 3.99 -5.54
C ARG A 216 4.40 3.24 -4.74
N VAL A 217 3.82 3.87 -3.70
CA VAL A 217 2.84 3.24 -2.80
C VAL A 217 1.41 3.58 -3.20
N TRP A 218 1.12 4.79 -3.66
CA TRP A 218 -0.20 5.20 -4.14
C TRP A 218 -0.26 5.22 -5.67
N ASP A 219 0.22 6.29 -6.30
CA ASP A 219 0.25 6.42 -7.76
C ASP A 219 1.21 7.55 -8.16
N PRO A 220 1.95 7.48 -9.33
CA PRO A 220 2.77 8.57 -9.84
C PRO A 220 2.00 9.88 -10.10
N HIS A 221 0.68 9.79 -10.22
CA HIS A 221 -0.21 10.95 -10.43
C HIS A 221 -1.05 11.25 -9.18
N TYR A 222 -0.68 10.71 -8.01
CA TYR A 222 -1.39 10.99 -6.77
C TYR A 222 -1.25 12.46 -6.39
N GLN A 223 -2.37 13.20 -6.46
CA GLN A 223 -2.46 14.62 -6.13
C GLN A 223 -3.06 14.86 -4.73
N GLY A 224 -3.15 13.79 -3.93
CA GLY A 224 -3.68 13.90 -2.58
C GLY A 224 -2.74 14.62 -1.61
N PRO A 225 -3.25 15.03 -0.44
CA PRO A 225 -2.44 15.71 0.56
C PRO A 225 -1.33 14.79 1.05
N THR A 226 -0.10 15.32 1.13
CA THR A 226 1.06 14.60 1.67
C THR A 226 0.86 14.15 3.13
N LYS A 227 -0.12 14.75 3.83
CA LYS A 227 -0.52 14.37 5.20
C LYS A 227 -1.05 12.94 5.29
N THR A 228 -1.67 12.37 4.25
CA THR A 228 -2.09 10.96 4.20
C THR A 228 -0.89 10.04 4.47
N LEU A 229 0.26 10.32 3.84
CA LEU A 229 1.50 9.58 4.09
C LEU A 229 1.99 9.71 5.54
N ASP A 230 1.93 10.93 6.13
CA ASP A 230 2.39 11.16 7.50
C ASP A 230 1.55 10.35 8.51
N VAL A 231 0.23 10.21 8.28
CA VAL A 231 -0.65 9.39 9.12
C VAL A 231 -0.31 7.90 8.99
N HIS A 232 -0.16 7.38 7.79
CA HIS A 232 0.25 5.98 7.60
C HIS A 232 1.61 5.68 8.23
N VAL A 233 2.57 6.61 8.16
CA VAL A 233 3.86 6.48 8.86
C VAL A 233 3.69 6.48 10.36
N ALA A 234 2.84 7.34 10.91
CA ALA A 234 2.58 7.40 12.37
C ALA A 234 1.95 6.09 12.86
N THR A 235 0.93 5.58 12.14
CA THR A 235 0.26 4.31 12.47
C THR A 235 1.22 3.13 12.36
N LEU A 236 2.02 3.08 11.30
CA LEU A 236 3.02 2.03 11.11
C LEU A 236 4.04 2.01 12.26
N ARG A 237 4.54 3.18 12.69
CA ARG A 237 5.43 3.29 13.87
C ARG A 237 4.80 2.72 15.12
N ARG A 238 3.53 3.04 15.36
CA ARG A 238 2.79 2.54 16.53
C ARG A 238 2.62 1.02 16.47
N LYS A 239 2.22 0.46 15.31
CA LYS A 239 2.03 -0.99 15.12
C LYS A 239 3.33 -1.78 15.22
N LEU A 240 4.44 -1.24 14.75
CA LEU A 240 5.77 -1.85 14.88
C LEU A 240 6.34 -1.76 16.30
N GLY A 241 5.70 -1.00 17.21
CA GLY A 241 6.12 -0.88 18.60
C GLY A 241 7.39 -0.07 18.83
N ASN A 242 8.07 0.41 17.79
CA ASN A 242 9.28 1.21 17.92
C ASN A 242 9.31 2.37 16.90
N PRO A 243 8.99 3.62 17.32
CA PRO A 243 8.93 4.76 16.44
C PRO A 243 10.31 5.16 15.86
N ALA A 244 11.41 4.72 16.46
CA ALA A 244 12.76 5.03 15.98
C ALA A 244 13.14 4.24 14.71
N TRP A 245 12.42 3.16 14.40
CA TRP A 245 12.70 2.33 13.21
C TRP A 245 12.42 3.06 11.90
N ILE A 246 11.41 3.92 11.86
CA ILE A 246 11.15 4.76 10.69
C ILE A 246 11.48 6.20 11.06
N ARG A 247 12.58 6.72 10.53
CA ARG A 247 13.02 8.09 10.81
C ARG A 247 12.49 9.06 9.78
N THR A 248 11.99 10.21 10.27
CA THR A 248 11.64 11.35 9.43
C THR A 248 12.87 12.22 9.23
N LEU A 249 13.22 12.50 7.97
CA LEU A 249 14.19 13.52 7.60
C LEU A 249 13.40 14.75 7.16
N ARG A 250 13.35 15.76 8.01
CA ARG A 250 12.57 16.99 7.77
C ARG A 250 12.91 17.60 6.42
N GLY A 251 11.91 17.98 5.65
CA GLY A 251 12.09 18.55 4.30
C GLY A 251 12.52 17.55 3.23
N VAL A 252 12.88 16.31 3.58
CA VAL A 252 13.37 15.30 2.63
C VAL A 252 12.37 14.12 2.52
N GLY A 253 12.17 13.34 3.59
CA GLY A 253 11.33 12.16 3.52
C GLY A 253 11.51 11.22 4.71
N PHE A 254 11.49 9.91 4.42
CA PHE A 254 11.56 8.86 5.43
C PHE A 254 12.62 7.82 5.08
N ARG A 255 13.16 7.16 6.11
CA ARG A 255 14.05 6.01 5.96
C ARG A 255 13.78 4.96 7.03
N LEU A 256 14.02 3.70 6.71
CA LEU A 256 14.10 2.63 7.70
C LEU A 256 15.49 2.66 8.38
N ALA A 257 15.50 2.70 9.71
CA ALA A 257 16.73 2.79 10.51
C ALA A 257 17.09 1.47 11.23
N VAL A 258 16.34 0.40 10.94
CA VAL A 258 16.58 -0.95 11.44
C VAL A 258 17.05 -1.84 10.29
N GLN A 259 17.94 -2.79 10.58
CA GLN A 259 18.29 -3.83 9.62
C GLN A 259 17.21 -4.92 9.64
N THR A 260 16.67 -5.24 8.47
CA THR A 260 15.81 -6.41 8.32
C THR A 260 16.68 -7.65 8.17
N GLN A 261 16.34 -8.76 8.84
CA GLN A 261 16.98 -10.01 8.51
C GLN A 261 16.55 -10.42 7.08
N PRO A 262 17.52 -10.74 6.20
CA PRO A 262 17.16 -11.34 4.91
C PRO A 262 16.39 -12.63 5.15
N GLN A 263 15.31 -12.86 4.41
CA GLN A 263 14.66 -14.15 4.42
C GLN A 263 15.72 -15.26 4.22
N PRO A 264 15.66 -16.38 4.97
CA PRO A 264 16.48 -17.53 4.66
C PRO A 264 16.23 -17.93 3.20
N GLN A 265 17.20 -17.73 2.35
CA GLN A 265 17.11 -18.28 1.00
C GLN A 265 16.90 -19.78 1.14
N PRO A 266 16.00 -20.43 0.38
CA PRO A 266 15.89 -21.86 0.36
C PRO A 266 17.30 -22.40 0.09
N GLN A 267 17.86 -23.13 1.06
CA GLN A 267 19.16 -23.76 0.87
C GLN A 267 19.07 -24.59 -0.41
N PRO A 268 20.02 -24.45 -1.34
CA PRO A 268 20.05 -25.33 -2.49
C PRO A 268 20.06 -26.75 -1.97
N GLN A 269 19.05 -27.53 -2.33
CA GLN A 269 19.01 -28.95 -1.97
C GLN A 269 20.34 -29.56 -2.39
N PRO A 270 21.02 -30.33 -1.53
CA PRO A 270 22.24 -31.01 -1.91
C PRO A 270 21.94 -31.83 -3.17
N GLN A 271 22.59 -31.49 -4.25
CA GLN A 271 22.52 -32.28 -5.47
C GLN A 271 22.89 -33.71 -5.11
N PRO A 272 22.14 -34.72 -5.56
CA PRO A 272 22.55 -36.11 -5.36
C PRO A 272 23.96 -36.25 -5.89
N GLN A 273 24.89 -36.60 -5.00
CA GLN A 273 26.26 -36.91 -5.39
C GLN A 273 26.17 -37.97 -6.47
N ALA A 274 26.62 -37.62 -7.67
CA ALA A 274 26.77 -38.59 -8.74
C ALA A 274 27.67 -39.70 -8.19
N GLN A 275 27.09 -40.89 -7.99
CA GLN A 275 27.84 -42.08 -7.63
C GLN A 275 28.88 -42.29 -8.73
N SER A 276 30.13 -42.12 -8.38
CA SER A 276 31.26 -42.46 -9.25
C SER A 276 31.13 -43.92 -9.64
N GLN A 277 30.71 -44.17 -10.86
CA GLN A 277 30.78 -45.52 -11.43
C GLN A 277 32.25 -45.94 -11.48
N PRO A 278 32.60 -47.16 -11.04
CA PRO A 278 33.96 -47.64 -11.15
C PRO A 278 34.34 -47.78 -12.63
N TYR A 279 35.47 -47.21 -12.98
CA TYR A 279 36.08 -47.32 -14.30
C TYR A 279 36.23 -48.79 -14.67
N PRO A 280 35.84 -49.24 -15.89
CA PRO A 280 36.18 -50.58 -16.35
C PRO A 280 37.70 -50.74 -16.49
N PRO A 281 38.23 -51.91 -16.18
CA PRO A 281 39.68 -52.15 -16.24
C PRO A 281 40.23 -51.96 -17.66
N ALA A 282 41.40 -51.30 -17.77
CA ALA A 282 42.08 -51.05 -19.02
C ALA A 282 42.33 -52.36 -19.78
N GLN A 283 41.89 -52.43 -21.02
CA GLN A 283 42.17 -53.51 -21.93
C GLN A 283 43.67 -53.50 -22.27
N ALA A 284 44.31 -54.66 -22.18
CA ALA A 284 45.71 -54.87 -22.53
C ALA A 284 45.96 -54.54 -24.01
N PRO A 285 47.16 -54.02 -24.37
CA PRO A 285 47.49 -53.69 -25.75
C PRO A 285 47.55 -54.93 -26.59
N THR A 286 46.87 -55.00 -27.71
CA THR A 286 46.97 -55.97 -28.78
C THR A 286 48.36 -55.90 -29.39
N PRO A 287 49.01 -57.04 -29.64
CA PRO A 287 50.38 -57.08 -30.26
C PRO A 287 50.25 -56.52 -31.71
N ALA A 288 51.29 -55.73 -32.05
CA ALA A 288 51.41 -55.16 -33.39
C ALA A 288 51.68 -56.32 -34.41
N TYR A 289 50.88 -56.35 -35.43
CA TYR A 289 51.10 -57.20 -36.57
C TYR A 289 52.27 -56.61 -37.40
N ASP A 290 53.38 -57.43 -37.43
CA ASP A 290 54.55 -57.23 -38.32
C ASP A 290 54.18 -57.68 -39.74
N TRP A 291 54.16 -56.75 -40.73
CA TRP A 291 53.87 -57.02 -42.14
C TRP A 291 55.12 -56.90 -43.03
N THR A 292 56.28 -57.21 -42.54
CA THR A 292 57.47 -57.34 -43.39
C THR A 292 57.78 -58.78 -43.72
N ALA A 293 57.03 -59.42 -44.63
CA ALA A 293 57.50 -60.54 -45.45
C ALA A 293 56.35 -60.96 -46.40
N ALA A 294 56.43 -60.54 -47.66
CA ALA A 294 56.32 -61.38 -48.84
C ALA A 294 56.28 -60.55 -50.10
N ARG A 295 57.17 -60.82 -50.89
CA ARG A 295 57.32 -60.52 -52.32
C ARG A 295 56.07 -60.87 -53.08
#